data_027716ba3403f0a30b26acd998686785
#
_entry.id   027716ba3403f0a30b26acd998686785
#
_cell.length_a   1.000
_cell.length_b   1.000
_cell.length_c   1.000
_cell.angle_alpha   90.00
_cell.angle_beta   90.00
_cell.angle_gamma   90.00
#
_symmetry.space_group_name_H-M   'P 1'
#
loop_
_entity.id
_entity.type
_entity.pdbx_description
1 polymer ?
#
loop_
_entity_poly.entity_id
_entity_poly.type
_entity_poly.pdbx_seq_one_letter_code
_entity_poly.pdbx_strand_id
1 'polypeptide(L)'
;MDFTELMRLAGSHLEARLIQAAVELAIFDGLENSAGTAEAVANRLKLEPKATELLLNALASLELLHKRADYFSLTEATAKYLLKSSPQYVGAMIRFESALWSCWEKLPEAIRSGQPVRSPNMYQDDPTETEIFINAMDSLVKARGDATVTANAIDWSGIAELLDVGSGPATYPIALCQRFPKLRATIFDLPGTLAISERYVREAGMAERIRLIAGDYRKAPIPGSYDVIFLSNIIHGESFESNRSLILKLVSNLKPGGQIVVKDHILDDSRTTPPVGAIFSLLMLLTTESGRCYSFSEIKSWMEQAGLSRVQQINLPPPLTSSLVIGTR
;
A
#
# COMPACT_ATOMS: atom_id res chain seq x y z
N MET A 1 22.20 6.01 -19.64
CA MET A 1 21.57 7.29 -19.22
C MET A 1 22.31 8.43 -19.87
N ASP A 2 21.63 9.26 -20.64
CA ASP A 2 22.18 10.49 -21.21
C ASP A 2 21.85 11.72 -20.34
N PHE A 3 22.29 12.92 -20.79
CA PHE A 3 22.04 14.17 -20.04
C PHE A 3 20.55 14.46 -19.88
N THR A 4 19.75 14.23 -20.92
CA THR A 4 18.31 14.50 -20.92
C THR A 4 17.58 13.58 -19.93
N GLU A 5 17.92 12.30 -19.94
CA GLU A 5 17.37 11.32 -19.00
C GLU A 5 17.73 11.64 -17.56
N LEU A 6 18.99 12.06 -17.30
CA LEU A 6 19.43 12.48 -15.96
C LEU A 6 18.65 13.69 -15.47
N MET A 7 18.47 14.71 -16.31
CA MET A 7 17.75 15.93 -15.94
C MET A 7 16.25 15.66 -15.74
N ARG A 8 15.66 14.80 -16.57
CA ARG A 8 14.26 14.37 -16.37
C ARG A 8 14.11 13.65 -15.01
N LEU A 9 15.02 12.76 -14.67
CA LEU A 9 14.99 12.05 -13.37
C LEU A 9 15.15 13.03 -12.21
N ALA A 10 16.09 13.97 -12.27
CA ALA A 10 16.31 14.97 -11.25
C ALA A 10 15.10 15.91 -11.07
N GLY A 11 14.37 16.20 -12.15
CA GLY A 11 13.18 17.05 -12.16
C GLY A 11 11.84 16.35 -11.92
N SER A 12 11.80 15.01 -11.81
CA SER A 12 10.55 14.22 -11.71
C SER A 12 9.66 14.58 -10.51
N HIS A 13 10.23 15.19 -9.49
CA HIS A 13 9.50 15.71 -8.34
C HIS A 13 8.48 16.81 -8.71
N LEU A 14 8.69 17.55 -9.80
CA LEU A 14 7.78 18.62 -10.24
C LEU A 14 6.43 18.03 -10.70
N GLU A 15 6.47 16.97 -11.52
CA GLU A 15 5.28 16.28 -12.00
C GLU A 15 4.53 15.61 -10.84
N ALA A 16 5.26 14.96 -9.92
CA ALA A 16 4.68 14.36 -8.73
C ALA A 16 3.96 15.41 -7.86
N ARG A 17 4.61 16.56 -7.60
CA ARG A 17 4.00 17.62 -6.78
C ARG A 17 2.79 18.26 -7.45
N LEU A 18 2.80 18.37 -8.78
CA LEU A 18 1.67 18.88 -9.54
C LEU A 18 0.40 18.03 -9.34
N ILE A 19 0.52 16.70 -9.48
CA ILE A 19 -0.59 15.76 -9.28
C ILE A 19 -1.06 15.79 -7.81
N GLN A 20 -0.15 15.80 -6.86
CA GLN A 20 -0.46 15.88 -5.44
C GLN A 20 -1.23 17.16 -5.10
N ALA A 21 -0.77 18.32 -5.57
CA ALA A 21 -1.46 19.59 -5.37
C ALA A 21 -2.86 19.60 -5.99
N ALA A 22 -3.03 19.02 -7.18
CA ALA A 22 -4.33 18.93 -7.83
C ALA A 22 -5.32 18.05 -7.02
N VAL A 23 -4.85 16.94 -6.43
CA VAL A 23 -5.66 16.10 -5.55
C VAL A 23 -5.97 16.80 -4.23
N GLU A 24 -5.01 17.47 -3.61
CA GLU A 24 -5.19 18.25 -2.38
C GLU A 24 -6.24 19.35 -2.56
N LEU A 25 -6.21 20.06 -3.69
CA LEU A 25 -7.12 21.13 -4.04
C LEU A 25 -8.45 20.66 -4.62
N ALA A 26 -8.67 19.33 -4.73
CA ALA A 26 -9.85 18.71 -5.30
C ALA A 26 -10.18 19.19 -6.74
N ILE A 27 -9.15 19.45 -7.56
CA ILE A 27 -9.32 19.96 -8.94
C ILE A 27 -10.17 18.99 -9.78
N PHE A 28 -9.94 17.69 -9.67
CA PHE A 28 -10.66 16.67 -10.43
C PHE A 28 -12.13 16.59 -10.02
N ASP A 29 -12.42 16.63 -8.71
CA ASP A 29 -13.81 16.68 -8.20
C ASP A 29 -14.51 17.98 -8.66
N GLY A 30 -13.77 19.08 -8.78
CA GLY A 30 -14.26 20.34 -9.33
C GLY A 30 -14.71 20.27 -10.80
N LEU A 31 -14.29 19.25 -11.54
CA LEU A 31 -14.62 19.01 -12.95
C LEU A 31 -15.54 17.79 -13.18
N GLU A 32 -16.00 17.12 -12.10
CA GLU A 32 -16.74 15.85 -12.21
C GLU A 32 -17.99 15.92 -13.10
N ASN A 33 -18.79 16.96 -12.93
CA ASN A 33 -20.11 17.04 -13.58
C ASN A 33 -20.12 17.82 -14.89
N SER A 34 -19.09 18.60 -15.19
CA SER A 34 -19.03 19.40 -16.42
C SER A 34 -17.64 19.97 -16.68
N ALA A 35 -17.32 20.13 -17.97
CA ALA A 35 -16.20 20.96 -18.37
C ALA A 35 -16.38 22.39 -17.84
N GLY A 36 -15.27 23.02 -17.44
CA GLY A 36 -15.25 24.36 -16.87
C GLY A 36 -14.07 25.20 -17.35
N THR A 37 -14.28 26.54 -17.41
CA THR A 37 -13.15 27.46 -17.56
C THR A 37 -12.35 27.52 -16.24
N ALA A 38 -11.12 28.03 -16.30
CA ALA A 38 -10.31 28.20 -15.12
C ALA A 38 -11.00 29.07 -14.03
N GLU A 39 -11.70 30.12 -14.45
CA GLU A 39 -12.49 30.97 -13.57
C GLU A 39 -13.65 30.20 -12.90
N ALA A 40 -14.38 29.38 -13.67
CA ALA A 40 -15.47 28.57 -13.14
C ALA A 40 -14.97 27.54 -12.11
N VAL A 41 -13.86 26.86 -12.39
CA VAL A 41 -13.22 25.91 -11.46
C VAL A 41 -12.71 26.64 -10.21
N ALA A 42 -12.03 27.76 -10.39
CA ALA A 42 -11.51 28.58 -9.27
C ALA A 42 -12.64 29.04 -8.33
N ASN A 43 -13.75 29.56 -8.89
CA ASN A 43 -14.91 29.99 -8.12
C ASN A 43 -15.54 28.84 -7.33
N ARG A 44 -15.69 27.65 -7.98
CA ARG A 44 -16.25 26.44 -7.35
C ARG A 44 -15.41 25.97 -6.17
N LEU A 45 -14.09 26.01 -6.31
CA LEU A 45 -13.14 25.49 -5.33
C LEU A 45 -12.57 26.56 -4.39
N LYS A 46 -13.00 27.84 -4.57
CA LYS A 46 -12.52 29.00 -3.81
C LYS A 46 -11.01 29.21 -3.94
N LEU A 47 -10.51 29.12 -5.16
CA LEU A 47 -9.11 29.31 -5.53
C LEU A 47 -8.92 30.63 -6.26
N GLU A 48 -7.67 31.07 -6.43
CA GLU A 48 -7.33 32.25 -7.23
C GLU A 48 -7.38 31.92 -8.72
N PRO A 49 -8.13 32.64 -9.58
CA PRO A 49 -8.38 32.28 -10.96
C PRO A 49 -7.14 32.13 -11.84
N LYS A 50 -6.19 33.08 -11.76
CA LYS A 50 -4.97 33.03 -12.59
C LYS A 50 -4.05 31.88 -12.21
N ALA A 51 -3.88 31.63 -10.91
CA ALA A 51 -3.09 30.50 -10.44
C ALA A 51 -3.75 29.16 -10.80
N THR A 52 -5.11 29.10 -10.74
CA THR A 52 -5.87 27.93 -11.18
C THR A 52 -5.67 27.67 -12.66
N GLU A 53 -5.67 28.71 -13.50
CA GLU A 53 -5.41 28.55 -14.94
C GLU A 53 -4.02 27.97 -15.21
N LEU A 54 -2.98 28.43 -14.51
CA LEU A 54 -1.62 27.87 -14.62
C LEU A 54 -1.61 26.38 -14.26
N LEU A 55 -2.27 26.01 -13.15
CA LEU A 55 -2.35 24.63 -12.70
C LEU A 55 -3.10 23.75 -13.73
N LEU A 56 -4.26 24.19 -14.21
CA LEU A 56 -5.05 23.43 -15.19
C LEU A 56 -4.33 23.28 -16.54
N ASN A 57 -3.60 24.31 -16.99
CA ASN A 57 -2.76 24.22 -18.18
C ASN A 57 -1.63 23.19 -18.01
N ALA A 58 -0.96 23.19 -16.84
CA ALA A 58 0.07 22.22 -16.55
C ALA A 58 -0.48 20.78 -16.49
N LEU A 59 -1.65 20.57 -15.86
CA LEU A 59 -2.33 19.27 -15.86
C LEU A 59 -2.72 18.81 -17.26
N ALA A 60 -3.18 19.73 -18.12
CA ALA A 60 -3.51 19.43 -19.50
C ALA A 60 -2.26 19.08 -20.33
N SER A 61 -1.12 19.73 -20.08
CA SER A 61 0.15 19.40 -20.75
C SER A 61 0.69 18.02 -20.43
N LEU A 62 0.29 17.47 -19.27
CA LEU A 62 0.60 16.10 -18.83
C LEU A 62 -0.53 15.11 -19.17
N GLU A 63 -1.47 15.49 -20.03
CA GLU A 63 -2.61 14.65 -20.46
C GLU A 63 -3.52 14.18 -19.30
N LEU A 64 -3.44 14.87 -18.15
CA LEU A 64 -4.33 14.61 -17.01
C LEU A 64 -5.69 15.30 -17.17
N LEU A 65 -5.78 16.34 -18.00
CA LEU A 65 -7.01 17.00 -18.40
C LEU A 65 -7.04 17.18 -19.92
N HIS A 66 -8.24 17.17 -20.47
CA HIS A 66 -8.46 17.70 -21.81
C HIS A 66 -8.64 19.21 -21.76
N LYS A 67 -8.03 19.93 -22.70
CA LYS A 67 -8.30 21.35 -22.93
C LYS A 67 -8.86 21.56 -24.33
N ARG A 68 -10.04 22.22 -24.44
CA ARG A 68 -10.64 22.66 -25.71
C ARG A 68 -11.04 24.14 -25.61
N ALA A 69 -10.34 24.98 -26.35
CA ALA A 69 -10.38 26.45 -26.16
C ALA A 69 -10.07 26.76 -24.68
N ASP A 70 -10.94 27.43 -23.93
CA ASP A 70 -10.76 27.81 -22.54
C ASP A 70 -11.39 26.81 -21.55
N TYR A 71 -11.95 25.69 -22.05
CA TYR A 71 -12.61 24.69 -21.20
C TYR A 71 -11.72 23.51 -20.93
N PHE A 72 -11.72 23.09 -19.65
CA PHE A 72 -11.03 21.90 -19.15
C PHE A 72 -12.04 20.81 -18.79
N SER A 73 -11.70 19.57 -19.05
CA SER A 73 -12.50 18.41 -18.67
C SER A 73 -11.60 17.21 -18.28
N LEU A 74 -12.19 16.28 -17.54
CA LEU A 74 -11.50 15.06 -17.14
C LEU A 74 -11.15 14.18 -18.34
N THR A 75 -10.03 13.49 -18.26
CA THR A 75 -9.73 12.33 -19.10
C THR A 75 -10.40 11.09 -18.52
N GLU A 76 -10.46 9.99 -19.29
CA GLU A 76 -10.93 8.70 -18.78
C GLU A 76 -10.13 8.23 -17.56
N ALA A 77 -8.79 8.38 -17.60
CA ALA A 77 -7.90 8.00 -16.53
C ALA A 77 -8.16 8.82 -15.24
N THR A 78 -8.30 10.14 -15.37
CA THR A 78 -8.54 10.98 -14.19
C THR A 78 -9.93 10.79 -13.61
N ALA A 79 -10.96 10.59 -14.44
CA ALA A 79 -12.30 10.23 -13.98
C ALA A 79 -12.29 8.89 -13.21
N LYS A 80 -11.53 7.93 -13.70
CA LYS A 80 -11.44 6.61 -13.09
C LYS A 80 -10.64 6.58 -11.77
N TYR A 81 -9.49 7.27 -11.72
CA TYR A 81 -8.55 7.12 -10.61
C TYR A 81 -8.47 8.31 -9.66
N LEU A 82 -8.92 9.51 -10.07
CA LEU A 82 -8.74 10.75 -9.31
C LEU A 82 -10.04 11.42 -8.85
N LEU A 83 -11.21 10.89 -9.22
CA LEU A 83 -12.49 11.31 -8.66
C LEU A 83 -12.78 10.55 -7.36
N LYS A 84 -13.17 11.26 -6.31
CA LYS A 84 -13.56 10.65 -5.02
C LYS A 84 -14.80 9.74 -5.12
N SER A 85 -15.67 9.98 -6.08
CA SER A 85 -16.85 9.14 -6.36
C SER A 85 -16.49 7.81 -7.03
N SER A 86 -15.28 7.68 -7.57
CA SER A 86 -14.86 6.47 -8.27
C SER A 86 -14.52 5.34 -7.29
N PRO A 87 -14.99 4.09 -7.54
CA PRO A 87 -14.58 2.93 -6.73
C PRO A 87 -13.09 2.58 -6.86
N GLN A 88 -12.40 3.15 -7.86
CA GLN A 88 -10.96 2.99 -8.08
C GLN A 88 -10.16 4.25 -7.71
N TYR A 89 -10.73 5.13 -6.87
CA TYR A 89 -10.07 6.34 -6.40
C TYR A 89 -8.76 6.04 -5.69
N VAL A 90 -7.65 6.60 -6.19
CA VAL A 90 -6.30 6.43 -5.60
C VAL A 90 -5.80 7.71 -4.90
N GLY A 91 -6.61 8.76 -4.90
CA GLY A 91 -6.19 10.06 -4.35
C GLY A 91 -5.87 10.04 -2.87
N ALA A 92 -6.41 9.09 -2.07
CA ALA A 92 -6.02 8.95 -0.68
C ALA A 92 -4.53 8.56 -0.56
N MET A 93 -4.05 7.64 -1.41
CA MET A 93 -2.62 7.28 -1.47
C MET A 93 -1.75 8.45 -1.94
N ILE A 94 -2.18 9.19 -2.95
CA ILE A 94 -1.46 10.36 -3.46
C ILE A 94 -1.31 11.43 -2.37
N ARG A 95 -2.35 11.66 -1.55
CA ARG A 95 -2.29 12.59 -0.41
C ARG A 95 -1.35 12.09 0.69
N PHE A 96 -1.35 10.79 0.96
CA PHE A 96 -0.43 10.18 1.90
C PHE A 96 1.03 10.34 1.44
N GLU A 97 1.33 10.08 0.16
CA GLU A 97 2.66 10.31 -0.41
C GLU A 97 3.07 11.79 -0.36
N SER A 98 2.12 12.71 -0.55
CA SER A 98 2.37 14.15 -0.38
C SER A 98 2.80 14.49 1.05
N ALA A 99 2.21 13.88 2.06
CA ALA A 99 2.60 14.07 3.46
C ALA A 99 4.03 13.58 3.77
N LEU A 100 4.59 12.69 2.94
CA LEU A 100 5.95 12.18 3.11
C LEU A 100 7.05 13.12 2.58
N TRP A 101 6.71 14.25 1.93
CA TRP A 101 7.72 15.21 1.45
C TRP A 101 8.69 15.64 2.54
N SER A 102 8.18 15.94 3.73
CA SER A 102 8.99 16.35 4.89
C SER A 102 9.98 15.27 5.36
N CYS A 103 9.70 14.00 5.07
CA CYS A 103 10.63 12.89 5.33
C CYS A 103 11.69 12.82 4.22
N TRP A 104 11.27 12.90 2.96
CA TRP A 104 12.19 12.84 1.82
C TRP A 104 13.17 14.01 1.77
N GLU A 105 12.75 15.22 2.19
CA GLU A 105 13.63 16.38 2.34
C GLU A 105 14.81 16.07 3.28
N LYS A 106 14.60 15.25 4.30
CA LYS A 106 15.61 14.85 5.29
C LYS A 106 16.40 13.58 4.92
N LEU A 107 16.25 13.06 3.70
CA LEU A 107 17.02 11.88 3.26
C LEU A 107 18.53 12.02 3.48
N PRO A 108 19.19 13.18 3.18
CA PRO A 108 20.62 13.34 3.46
C PRO A 108 20.97 13.22 4.95
N GLU A 109 20.09 13.63 5.85
CA GLU A 109 20.25 13.49 7.29
C GLU A 109 20.15 12.01 7.72
N ALA A 110 19.12 11.32 7.26
CA ALA A 110 18.95 9.88 7.53
C ALA A 110 20.14 9.04 7.04
N ILE A 111 20.67 9.36 5.84
CA ILE A 111 21.86 8.66 5.31
C ILE A 111 23.11 8.90 6.18
N ARG A 112 23.27 10.10 6.74
CA ARG A 112 24.42 10.40 7.62
C ARG A 112 24.30 9.76 9.01
N SER A 113 23.09 9.71 9.55
CA SER A 113 22.84 9.25 10.92
C SER A 113 22.52 7.74 11.00
N GLY A 114 22.00 7.15 9.93
CA GLY A 114 21.41 5.81 9.93
C GLY A 114 20.13 5.72 10.78
N GLN A 115 19.49 6.86 11.09
CA GLN A 115 18.31 6.93 11.95
C GLN A 115 17.10 7.42 11.16
N PRO A 116 15.87 6.98 11.54
CA PRO A 116 14.65 7.53 10.96
C PRO A 116 14.49 9.01 11.30
N VAL A 117 13.84 9.74 10.42
CA VAL A 117 13.58 11.17 10.58
C VAL A 117 12.18 11.50 11.08
N ARG A 118 11.42 10.46 11.34
CA ARG A 118 10.03 10.48 11.81
C ARG A 118 9.87 9.41 12.90
N SER A 119 8.93 9.62 13.85
CA SER A 119 8.63 8.60 14.85
C SER A 119 8.16 7.30 14.17
N PRO A 120 8.80 6.15 14.43
CA PRO A 120 8.37 4.87 13.85
C PRO A 120 6.95 4.44 14.25
N ASN A 121 6.44 4.96 15.37
CA ASN A 121 5.13 4.61 15.93
C ASN A 121 4.02 5.62 15.61
N MET A 122 4.29 6.65 14.80
CA MET A 122 3.34 7.74 14.60
C MET A 122 1.97 7.31 14.06
N TYR A 123 1.92 6.21 13.28
CA TYR A 123 0.65 5.64 12.81
C TYR A 123 -0.13 4.89 13.91
N GLN A 124 0.42 4.78 15.11
CA GLN A 124 -0.21 4.15 16.27
C GLN A 124 -0.52 5.17 17.37
N ASP A 125 0.28 6.22 17.44
CA ASP A 125 0.21 7.23 18.51
C ASP A 125 -0.82 8.32 18.17
N ASP A 126 -1.08 8.57 16.87
CA ASP A 126 -2.08 9.55 16.40
C ASP A 126 -3.19 8.85 15.60
N PRO A 127 -4.44 8.82 16.11
CA PRO A 127 -5.57 8.22 15.39
C PRO A 127 -5.85 8.84 14.02
N THR A 128 -5.57 10.13 13.84
CA THR A 128 -5.78 10.83 12.55
C THR A 128 -4.77 10.33 11.52
N GLU A 129 -3.50 10.24 11.90
CA GLU A 129 -2.45 9.69 11.04
C GLU A 129 -2.69 8.21 10.73
N THR A 130 -3.17 7.44 11.72
CA THR A 130 -3.59 6.05 11.51
C THR A 130 -4.68 5.96 10.44
N GLU A 131 -5.74 6.79 10.54
CA GLU A 131 -6.83 6.77 9.57
C GLU A 131 -6.38 7.18 8.17
N ILE A 132 -5.55 8.21 8.05
CA ILE A 132 -4.98 8.65 6.77
C ILE A 132 -4.18 7.51 6.12
N PHE A 133 -3.31 6.85 6.89
CA PHE A 133 -2.50 5.74 6.41
C PHE A 133 -3.37 4.55 5.96
N ILE A 134 -4.31 4.10 6.79
CA ILE A 134 -5.17 2.95 6.47
C ILE A 134 -6.04 3.23 5.25
N ASN A 135 -6.63 4.42 5.13
CA ASN A 135 -7.40 4.82 3.94
C ASN A 135 -6.54 4.88 2.67
N ALA A 136 -5.27 5.30 2.78
CA ALA A 136 -4.33 5.30 1.67
C ALA A 136 -4.04 3.87 1.19
N MET A 137 -3.79 2.94 2.12
CA MET A 137 -3.55 1.52 1.80
C MET A 137 -4.76 0.88 1.13
N ASP A 138 -5.97 1.10 1.64
CA ASP A 138 -7.21 0.60 1.05
C ASP A 138 -7.39 1.12 -0.39
N SER A 139 -7.21 2.43 -0.58
CA SER A 139 -7.38 3.05 -1.89
C SER A 139 -6.41 2.49 -2.93
N LEU A 140 -5.14 2.28 -2.55
CA LEU A 140 -4.13 1.73 -3.43
C LEU A 140 -4.44 0.28 -3.84
N VAL A 141 -4.77 -0.58 -2.86
CA VAL A 141 -5.09 -2.00 -3.10
C VAL A 141 -6.31 -2.15 -3.99
N LYS A 142 -7.37 -1.33 -3.76
CA LYS A 142 -8.58 -1.32 -4.61
C LYS A 142 -8.31 -0.82 -6.02
N ALA A 143 -7.60 0.30 -6.17
CA ALA A 143 -7.32 0.90 -7.48
C ALA A 143 -6.50 -0.04 -8.39
N ARG A 144 -5.54 -0.77 -7.82
CA ARG A 144 -4.72 -1.74 -8.58
C ARG A 144 -5.35 -3.12 -8.73
N GLY A 145 -6.40 -3.44 -7.97
CA GLY A 145 -7.01 -4.77 -7.96
C GLY A 145 -6.14 -5.84 -7.29
N ASP A 146 -5.26 -5.43 -6.39
CA ASP A 146 -4.26 -6.29 -5.74
C ASP A 146 -4.87 -7.57 -5.15
N ALA A 147 -6.00 -7.47 -4.44
CA ALA A 147 -6.64 -8.60 -3.80
C ALA A 147 -7.11 -9.67 -4.82
N THR A 148 -7.63 -9.24 -5.96
CA THR A 148 -8.05 -10.15 -7.04
C THR A 148 -6.86 -10.86 -7.68
N VAL A 149 -5.78 -10.11 -7.97
CA VAL A 149 -4.56 -10.66 -8.56
C VAL A 149 -3.90 -11.65 -7.59
N THR A 150 -3.81 -11.30 -6.32
CA THR A 150 -3.27 -12.17 -5.26
C THR A 150 -4.11 -13.44 -5.10
N ALA A 151 -5.44 -13.32 -5.12
CA ALA A 151 -6.35 -14.46 -5.06
C ALA A 151 -6.18 -15.42 -6.24
N ASN A 152 -5.87 -14.92 -7.44
CA ASN A 152 -5.62 -15.76 -8.61
C ASN A 152 -4.27 -16.49 -8.57
N ALA A 153 -3.31 -15.97 -7.81
CA ALA A 153 -1.96 -16.55 -7.73
C ALA A 153 -1.82 -17.68 -6.70
N ILE A 154 -2.84 -17.90 -5.87
CA ILE A 154 -2.83 -18.90 -4.79
C ILE A 154 -3.93 -19.92 -5.04
N ASP A 155 -3.64 -21.19 -4.80
CA ASP A 155 -4.67 -22.23 -4.79
C ASP A 155 -5.44 -22.20 -3.45
N TRP A 156 -6.72 -21.83 -3.51
CA TRP A 156 -7.61 -21.74 -2.34
C TRP A 156 -8.44 -23.02 -2.15
N SER A 157 -8.20 -24.07 -2.91
CA SER A 157 -8.90 -25.34 -2.74
C SER A 157 -8.60 -25.96 -1.37
N GLY A 158 -9.65 -26.28 -0.61
CA GLY A 158 -9.50 -26.85 0.73
C GLY A 158 -9.11 -25.87 1.83
N ILE A 159 -8.89 -24.58 1.54
CA ILE A 159 -8.57 -23.54 2.53
C ILE A 159 -9.87 -23.03 3.15
N ALA A 160 -9.97 -23.13 4.48
CA ALA A 160 -11.11 -22.69 5.27
C ALA A 160 -10.78 -21.54 6.25
N GLU A 161 -9.55 -21.52 6.77
CA GLU A 161 -9.13 -20.58 7.82
C GLU A 161 -7.90 -19.78 7.35
N LEU A 162 -8.09 -18.47 7.24
CA LEU A 162 -7.05 -17.48 6.93
C LEU A 162 -6.70 -16.68 8.17
N LEU A 163 -5.41 -16.47 8.43
CA LEU A 163 -4.92 -15.42 9.32
C LEU A 163 -4.27 -14.33 8.47
N ASP A 164 -4.69 -13.08 8.64
CA ASP A 164 -4.04 -11.91 8.08
C ASP A 164 -3.38 -11.10 9.20
N VAL A 165 -2.06 -11.01 9.19
CA VAL A 165 -1.26 -10.34 10.23
C VAL A 165 -0.88 -8.96 9.76
N GLY A 166 -1.30 -7.93 10.51
CA GLY A 166 -1.11 -6.54 10.10
C GLY A 166 -1.95 -6.18 8.88
N SER A 167 -3.22 -6.56 8.92
CA SER A 167 -4.15 -6.47 7.78
C SER A 167 -4.47 -5.03 7.34
N GLY A 168 -4.30 -4.06 8.24
CA GLY A 168 -4.67 -2.67 7.97
C GLY A 168 -6.17 -2.53 7.68
N PRO A 169 -6.59 -2.10 6.48
CA PRO A 169 -7.99 -1.87 6.13
C PRO A 169 -8.84 -3.14 5.94
N ALA A 170 -8.29 -4.33 6.14
CA ALA A 170 -8.96 -5.60 5.87
C ALA A 170 -9.31 -5.86 4.39
N THR A 171 -8.73 -5.14 3.45
CA THR A 171 -9.11 -5.21 2.03
C THR A 171 -8.92 -6.62 1.45
N TYR A 172 -7.82 -7.31 1.79
CA TYR A 172 -7.59 -8.69 1.35
C TYR A 172 -8.57 -9.69 1.99
N PRO A 173 -8.72 -9.77 3.33
CA PRO A 173 -9.68 -10.68 3.94
C PRO A 173 -11.11 -10.48 3.44
N ILE A 174 -11.55 -9.22 3.26
CA ILE A 174 -12.88 -8.90 2.73
C ILE A 174 -13.04 -9.48 1.32
N ALA A 175 -12.12 -9.16 0.39
CA ALA A 175 -12.20 -9.63 -0.99
C ALA A 175 -12.11 -11.15 -1.11
N LEU A 176 -11.23 -11.78 -0.31
CA LEU A 176 -11.09 -13.23 -0.28
C LEU A 176 -12.33 -13.93 0.28
N CYS A 177 -12.89 -13.44 1.39
CA CYS A 177 -14.13 -13.98 1.95
C CYS A 177 -15.33 -13.77 1.01
N GLN A 178 -15.43 -12.66 0.29
CA GLN A 178 -16.46 -12.45 -0.72
C GLN A 178 -16.36 -13.47 -1.86
N ARG A 179 -15.13 -13.73 -2.33
CA ARG A 179 -14.88 -14.63 -3.44
C ARG A 179 -15.02 -16.11 -3.08
N PHE A 180 -14.60 -16.49 -1.86
CA PHE A 180 -14.60 -17.87 -1.39
C PHE A 180 -15.59 -18.04 -0.23
N PRO A 181 -16.83 -18.52 -0.51
CA PRO A 181 -17.92 -18.51 0.49
C PRO A 181 -17.66 -19.34 1.75
N LYS A 182 -16.78 -20.34 1.70
CA LYS A 182 -16.42 -21.18 2.85
C LYS A 182 -15.26 -20.64 3.67
N LEU A 183 -14.53 -19.63 3.16
CA LEU A 183 -13.38 -19.04 3.82
C LEU A 183 -13.84 -18.19 5.00
N ARG A 184 -13.19 -18.39 6.15
CA ARG A 184 -13.22 -17.49 7.31
C ARG A 184 -11.86 -16.86 7.48
N ALA A 185 -11.83 -15.63 7.93
CA ALA A 185 -10.58 -14.91 8.17
C ALA A 185 -10.49 -14.44 9.62
N THR A 186 -9.28 -14.45 10.14
CA THR A 186 -8.92 -13.77 11.38
C THR A 186 -7.94 -12.66 11.02
N ILE A 187 -8.20 -11.46 11.48
CA ILE A 187 -7.31 -10.31 11.39
C ILE A 187 -6.63 -10.15 12.75
N PHE A 188 -5.30 -10.11 12.76
CA PHE A 188 -4.51 -9.81 13.93
C PHE A 188 -3.75 -8.50 13.71
N ASP A 189 -4.16 -7.45 14.41
CA ASP A 189 -3.61 -6.11 14.21
C ASP A 189 -3.67 -5.28 15.50
N LEU A 190 -3.04 -4.10 15.48
CA LEU A 190 -3.04 -3.18 16.60
C LEU A 190 -4.44 -2.60 16.89
N PRO A 191 -4.78 -2.31 18.15
CA PRO A 191 -6.12 -1.85 18.51
C PRO A 191 -6.60 -0.64 17.72
N GLY A 192 -5.74 0.36 17.49
CA GLY A 192 -6.07 1.56 16.73
C GLY A 192 -6.42 1.26 15.27
N THR A 193 -5.69 0.35 14.62
CA THR A 193 -5.97 -0.13 13.27
C THR A 193 -7.28 -0.90 13.22
N LEU A 194 -7.53 -1.78 14.19
CA LEU A 194 -8.74 -2.62 14.22
C LEU A 194 -10.03 -1.81 14.34
N ALA A 195 -10.02 -0.65 15.02
CA ALA A 195 -11.16 0.23 15.07
C ALA A 195 -11.61 0.71 13.67
N ILE A 196 -10.64 0.90 12.78
CA ILE A 196 -10.91 1.26 11.38
C ILE A 196 -11.27 0.03 10.56
N SER A 197 -10.54 -1.08 10.72
CA SER A 197 -10.80 -2.35 10.03
C SER A 197 -12.22 -2.86 10.29
N GLU A 198 -12.74 -2.71 11.54
CA GLU A 198 -14.09 -3.10 11.91
C GLU A 198 -15.15 -2.37 11.08
N ARG A 199 -14.95 -1.07 10.83
CA ARG A 199 -15.84 -0.29 9.95
C ARG A 199 -15.89 -0.87 8.55
N TYR A 200 -14.74 -1.13 7.92
CA TYR A 200 -14.66 -1.72 6.59
C TYR A 200 -15.29 -3.12 6.53
N VAL A 201 -15.01 -3.97 7.49
CA VAL A 201 -15.58 -5.34 7.57
C VAL A 201 -17.09 -5.29 7.70
N ARG A 202 -17.62 -4.38 8.51
CA ARG A 202 -19.07 -4.19 8.71
C ARG A 202 -19.74 -3.64 7.44
N GLU A 203 -19.17 -2.61 6.83
CA GLU A 203 -19.68 -2.02 5.57
C GLU A 203 -19.68 -3.04 4.42
N ALA A 204 -18.72 -3.96 4.39
CA ALA A 204 -18.65 -5.05 3.43
C ALA A 204 -19.61 -6.22 3.74
N GLY A 205 -20.33 -6.21 4.88
CA GLY A 205 -21.21 -7.31 5.31
C GLY A 205 -20.47 -8.59 5.71
N MET A 206 -19.20 -8.49 6.16
CA MET A 206 -18.34 -9.64 6.43
C MET A 206 -18.14 -9.94 7.92
N ALA A 207 -18.85 -9.27 8.84
CA ALA A 207 -18.67 -9.41 10.29
C ALA A 207 -18.83 -10.84 10.81
N GLU A 208 -19.70 -11.66 10.19
CA GLU A 208 -19.92 -13.06 10.57
C GLU A 208 -18.78 -14.01 10.13
N ARG A 209 -17.92 -13.57 9.22
CA ARG A 209 -16.86 -14.39 8.64
C ARG A 209 -15.45 -13.88 8.89
N ILE A 210 -15.31 -12.63 9.35
CA ILE A 210 -14.02 -12.01 9.65
C ILE A 210 -13.97 -11.67 11.13
N ARG A 211 -13.08 -12.34 11.86
CA ARG A 211 -12.80 -12.11 13.27
C ARG A 211 -11.66 -11.13 13.45
N LEU A 212 -11.79 -10.18 14.37
CA LEU A 212 -10.77 -9.21 14.72
C LEU A 212 -10.14 -9.58 16.07
N ILE A 213 -8.82 -9.63 16.14
CA ILE A 213 -8.06 -9.91 17.36
C ILE A 213 -6.98 -8.82 17.52
N ALA A 214 -7.05 -8.09 18.63
CA ALA A 214 -6.09 -7.05 18.93
C ALA A 214 -4.78 -7.62 19.48
N GLY A 215 -3.65 -7.15 18.95
CA GLY A 215 -2.33 -7.49 19.45
C GLY A 215 -1.20 -6.94 18.59
N ASP A 216 -0.04 -6.76 19.21
CA ASP A 216 1.22 -6.48 18.50
C ASP A 216 1.87 -7.83 18.16
N TYR A 217 1.98 -8.14 16.87
CA TYR A 217 2.57 -9.39 16.39
C TYR A 217 4.03 -9.59 16.84
N ARG A 218 4.74 -8.51 17.21
CA ARG A 218 6.11 -8.58 17.74
C ARG A 218 6.13 -9.15 19.16
N LYS A 219 5.09 -8.92 19.96
CA LYS A 219 5.07 -9.17 21.42
C LYS A 219 4.04 -10.21 21.84
N ALA A 220 2.83 -10.13 21.28
CA ALA A 220 1.70 -10.94 21.72
C ALA A 220 1.68 -12.33 21.05
N PRO A 221 1.17 -13.37 21.73
CA PRO A 221 0.87 -14.64 21.09
C PRO A 221 -0.29 -14.49 20.13
N ILE A 222 -0.25 -15.22 19.04
CA ILE A 222 -1.33 -15.25 18.04
C ILE A 222 -2.14 -16.52 18.29
N PRO A 223 -3.42 -16.42 18.62
CA PRO A 223 -4.25 -17.59 18.88
C PRO A 223 -4.77 -18.22 17.58
N GLY A 224 -5.05 -19.53 17.63
CA GLY A 224 -5.68 -20.26 16.53
C GLY A 224 -4.72 -21.11 15.69
N SER A 225 -5.31 -21.79 14.71
CA SER A 225 -4.60 -22.64 13.76
C SER A 225 -5.22 -22.45 12.37
N TYR A 226 -4.41 -22.23 11.35
CA TYR A 226 -4.82 -21.69 10.06
C TYR A 226 -4.31 -22.52 8.90
N ASP A 227 -5.04 -22.51 7.81
CA ASP A 227 -4.62 -23.13 6.55
C ASP A 227 -3.65 -22.20 5.80
N VAL A 228 -3.90 -20.88 5.87
CA VAL A 228 -3.04 -19.85 5.30
C VAL A 228 -2.80 -18.75 6.31
N ILE A 229 -1.53 -18.34 6.45
CA ILE A 229 -1.14 -17.13 7.15
C ILE A 229 -0.58 -16.15 6.12
N PHE A 230 -1.17 -14.96 6.05
CA PHE A 230 -0.87 -13.93 5.09
C PHE A 230 -0.18 -12.73 5.76
N LEU A 231 0.94 -12.31 5.18
CA LEU A 231 1.74 -11.15 5.58
C LEU A 231 1.86 -10.24 4.36
N SER A 232 1.04 -9.19 4.27
CA SER A 232 1.09 -8.26 3.15
C SER A 232 1.67 -6.92 3.55
N ASN A 233 2.81 -6.56 2.98
CA ASN A 233 3.52 -5.31 3.25
C ASN A 233 3.86 -5.13 4.75
N ILE A 234 4.32 -6.20 5.38
CA ILE A 234 4.68 -6.24 6.80
C ILE A 234 6.19 -6.35 6.97
N ILE A 235 6.83 -7.27 6.24
CA ILE A 235 8.23 -7.63 6.50
C ILE A 235 9.19 -6.47 6.24
N HIS A 236 8.85 -5.56 5.35
CA HIS A 236 9.68 -4.39 5.06
C HIS A 236 9.75 -3.39 6.22
N GLY A 237 8.78 -3.39 7.14
CA GLY A 237 8.79 -2.54 8.34
C GLY A 237 9.68 -3.04 9.46
N GLU A 238 10.15 -4.29 9.38
CA GLU A 238 10.84 -5.00 10.45
C GLU A 238 12.32 -5.28 10.12
N SER A 239 13.13 -5.51 11.16
CA SER A 239 14.52 -5.96 10.98
C SER A 239 14.59 -7.40 10.46
N PHE A 240 15.77 -7.82 9.97
CA PHE A 240 16.02 -9.21 9.56
C PHE A 240 15.71 -10.22 10.68
N GLU A 241 16.17 -9.94 11.90
CA GLU A 241 15.98 -10.81 13.04
C GLU A 241 14.54 -10.83 13.56
N SER A 242 13.85 -9.69 13.50
CA SER A 242 12.43 -9.58 13.84
C SER A 242 11.58 -10.43 12.89
N ASN A 243 11.84 -10.33 11.57
CA ASN A 243 11.16 -11.14 10.56
C ASN A 243 11.42 -12.64 10.73
N ARG A 244 12.67 -13.04 10.97
CA ARG A 244 13.02 -14.43 11.26
C ARG A 244 12.22 -14.97 12.45
N SER A 245 12.16 -14.21 13.53
CA SER A 245 11.43 -14.56 14.74
C SER A 245 9.92 -14.62 14.51
N LEU A 246 9.38 -13.69 13.70
CA LEU A 246 7.97 -13.66 13.34
C LEU A 246 7.58 -14.90 12.53
N ILE A 247 8.33 -15.25 11.49
CA ILE A 247 8.05 -16.44 10.67
C ILE A 247 8.12 -17.71 11.54
N LEU A 248 9.13 -17.86 12.39
CA LEU A 248 9.25 -19.00 13.30
C LEU A 248 8.03 -19.11 14.25
N LYS A 249 7.57 -17.98 14.80
CA LYS A 249 6.37 -17.94 15.64
C LYS A 249 5.12 -18.35 14.89
N LEU A 250 4.94 -17.85 13.66
CA LEU A 250 3.75 -18.09 12.85
C LEU A 250 3.60 -19.55 12.39
N VAL A 251 4.71 -20.27 12.17
CA VAL A 251 4.67 -21.70 11.81
C VAL A 251 3.93 -22.53 12.84
N SER A 252 4.00 -22.18 14.13
CA SER A 252 3.27 -22.89 15.18
C SER A 252 1.73 -22.80 15.02
N ASN A 253 1.26 -21.76 14.36
CA ASN A 253 -0.15 -21.51 14.08
C ASN A 253 -0.63 -22.10 12.73
N LEU A 254 0.26 -22.72 11.94
CA LEU A 254 -0.14 -23.40 10.72
C LEU A 254 -0.68 -24.82 11.01
N LYS A 255 -1.74 -25.21 10.32
CA LYS A 255 -2.15 -26.59 10.21
C LYS A 255 -1.12 -27.42 9.41
N PRO A 256 -1.08 -28.75 9.54
CA PRO A 256 -0.30 -29.59 8.63
C PRO A 256 -0.67 -29.34 7.17
N GLY A 257 0.32 -29.08 6.31
CA GLY A 257 0.10 -28.72 4.91
C GLY A 257 -0.32 -27.24 4.68
N GLY A 258 -0.44 -26.45 5.75
CA GLY A 258 -0.75 -25.02 5.65
C GLY A 258 0.42 -24.19 5.11
N GLN A 259 0.14 -22.96 4.71
CA GLN A 259 1.09 -22.09 4.01
C GLN A 259 1.27 -20.75 4.72
N ILE A 260 2.51 -20.24 4.74
CA ILE A 260 2.77 -18.81 4.96
C ILE A 260 2.95 -18.16 3.60
N VAL A 261 2.22 -17.08 3.38
CA VAL A 261 2.28 -16.26 2.17
C VAL A 261 2.75 -14.86 2.56
N VAL A 262 3.92 -14.48 2.11
CA VAL A 262 4.46 -13.12 2.21
C VAL A 262 4.23 -12.40 0.90
N LYS A 263 3.59 -11.24 0.92
CA LYS A 263 3.42 -10.33 -0.21
C LYS A 263 4.15 -9.03 0.09
N ASP A 264 5.20 -8.72 -0.67
CA ASP A 264 5.98 -7.50 -0.45
C ASP A 264 6.76 -7.09 -1.72
N HIS A 265 7.51 -6.00 -1.65
CA HIS A 265 8.51 -5.62 -2.63
C HIS A 265 9.75 -6.52 -2.47
N ILE A 266 9.78 -7.61 -3.21
CA ILE A 266 10.85 -8.62 -3.11
C ILE A 266 11.98 -8.22 -4.06
N LEU A 267 13.19 -8.06 -3.50
CA LEU A 267 14.40 -7.74 -4.26
C LEU A 267 15.09 -9.00 -4.79
N ASP A 268 15.90 -8.83 -5.81
CA ASP A 268 16.95 -9.80 -6.15
C ASP A 268 18.09 -9.76 -5.12
N ASP A 269 19.02 -10.71 -5.19
CA ASP A 269 20.14 -10.78 -4.24
C ASP A 269 21.16 -9.64 -4.43
N SER A 270 21.14 -8.94 -5.57
CA SER A 270 21.92 -7.70 -5.76
C SER A 270 21.33 -6.52 -5.00
N ARG A 271 20.07 -6.62 -4.56
CA ARG A 271 19.28 -5.58 -3.88
C ARG A 271 19.06 -4.31 -4.70
N THR A 272 19.21 -4.41 -6.01
CA THR A 272 19.02 -3.29 -6.94
C THR A 272 17.77 -3.44 -7.82
N THR A 273 17.20 -4.63 -7.89
CA THR A 273 16.06 -4.96 -8.76
C THR A 273 14.94 -5.63 -7.96
N PRO A 274 13.68 -5.23 -8.15
CA PRO A 274 13.24 -4.11 -8.99
C PRO A 274 13.56 -2.75 -8.33
N PRO A 275 13.76 -1.67 -9.11
CA PRO A 275 14.12 -0.34 -8.59
C PRO A 275 13.15 0.18 -7.52
N VAL A 276 11.85 -0.13 -7.65
CA VAL A 276 10.82 0.27 -6.67
C VAL A 276 11.14 -0.24 -5.27
N GLY A 277 11.58 -1.49 -5.11
CA GLY A 277 11.94 -2.07 -3.82
C GLY A 277 13.21 -1.44 -3.22
N ALA A 278 14.20 -1.14 -4.07
CA ALA A 278 15.42 -0.46 -3.65
C ALA A 278 15.12 0.96 -3.14
N ILE A 279 14.29 1.72 -3.86
CA ILE A 279 13.84 3.07 -3.46
C ILE A 279 12.96 2.99 -2.21
N PHE A 280 12.04 2.03 -2.14
CA PHE A 280 11.17 1.83 -0.99
C PHE A 280 11.95 1.50 0.29
N SER A 281 13.12 0.85 0.16
CA SER A 281 14.02 0.64 1.30
C SER A 281 14.54 1.96 1.91
N LEU A 282 14.68 3.02 1.12
CA LEU A 282 15.00 4.36 1.64
C LEU A 282 13.81 4.97 2.39
N LEU A 283 12.59 4.74 1.94
CA LEU A 283 11.40 5.15 2.70
C LEU A 283 11.35 4.43 4.06
N MET A 284 11.70 3.14 4.10
CA MET A 284 11.78 2.40 5.37
C MET A 284 12.85 2.96 6.30
N LEU A 285 14.03 3.34 5.78
CA LEU A 285 15.04 4.05 6.57
C LEU A 285 14.50 5.37 7.16
N LEU A 286 13.71 6.11 6.39
CA LEU A 286 13.15 7.40 6.84
C LEU A 286 12.07 7.25 7.92
N THR A 287 11.35 6.12 7.96
CA THR A 287 10.09 5.99 8.70
C THR A 287 10.02 4.82 9.67
N THR A 288 11.02 3.93 9.70
CA THR A 288 11.07 2.76 10.59
C THR A 288 12.42 2.68 11.31
N GLU A 289 12.49 1.90 12.40
CA GLU A 289 13.74 1.74 13.16
C GLU A 289 14.81 0.95 12.38
N SER A 290 14.41 -0.06 11.59
CA SER A 290 15.35 -0.97 10.93
C SER A 290 14.76 -1.73 9.74
N GLY A 291 13.65 -1.22 9.21
CA GLY A 291 12.98 -1.82 8.05
C GLY A 291 13.74 -1.60 6.74
N ARG A 292 13.54 -2.50 5.81
CA ARG A 292 13.98 -2.45 4.41
C ARG A 292 13.28 -3.52 3.58
N CYS A 293 13.37 -3.45 2.26
CA CYS A 293 12.97 -4.57 1.42
C CYS A 293 13.99 -5.72 1.50
N TYR A 294 13.50 -6.93 1.34
CA TYR A 294 14.28 -8.16 1.46
C TYR A 294 14.30 -8.92 0.14
N SER A 295 15.38 -9.69 -0.08
CA SER A 295 15.48 -10.56 -1.25
C SER A 295 14.71 -11.87 -1.03
N PHE A 296 14.44 -12.56 -2.15
CA PHE A 296 13.85 -13.90 -2.09
C PHE A 296 14.70 -14.85 -1.25
N SER A 297 16.02 -14.82 -1.41
CA SER A 297 16.95 -15.68 -0.67
C SER A 297 16.88 -15.45 0.84
N GLU A 298 16.72 -14.20 1.28
CA GLU A 298 16.57 -13.86 2.70
C GLU A 298 15.25 -14.41 3.27
N ILE A 299 14.13 -14.19 2.58
CA ILE A 299 12.80 -14.67 3.01
C ILE A 299 12.76 -16.21 2.99
N LYS A 300 13.31 -16.81 1.95
CA LYS A 300 13.44 -18.27 1.85
C LYS A 300 14.22 -18.84 3.05
N SER A 301 15.33 -18.20 3.40
CA SER A 301 16.14 -18.61 4.56
C SER A 301 15.33 -18.60 5.86
N TRP A 302 14.53 -17.57 6.14
CA TRP A 302 13.64 -17.53 7.31
C TRP A 302 12.63 -18.67 7.31
N MET A 303 11.98 -18.91 6.17
CA MET A 303 10.96 -19.94 6.01
C MET A 303 11.54 -21.36 6.21
N GLU A 304 12.68 -21.65 5.58
CA GLU A 304 13.36 -22.95 5.70
C GLU A 304 13.87 -23.20 7.13
N GLN A 305 14.45 -22.19 7.80
CA GLN A 305 14.86 -22.29 9.20
C GLN A 305 13.67 -22.51 10.15
N ALA A 306 12.50 -22.03 9.80
CA ALA A 306 11.27 -22.28 10.55
C ALA A 306 10.61 -23.64 10.23
N GLY A 307 11.21 -24.45 9.35
CA GLY A 307 10.72 -25.78 8.98
C GLY A 307 9.71 -25.80 7.85
N LEU A 308 9.52 -24.67 7.13
CA LEU A 308 8.72 -24.66 5.91
C LEU A 308 9.51 -25.23 4.73
N SER A 309 8.80 -25.86 3.84
CA SER A 309 9.33 -26.49 2.62
C SER A 309 8.67 -25.90 1.36
N ARG A 310 9.15 -26.29 0.17
CA ARG A 310 8.60 -25.84 -1.12
C ARG A 310 8.50 -24.32 -1.23
N VAL A 311 9.51 -23.62 -0.72
CA VAL A 311 9.53 -22.15 -0.76
C VAL A 311 9.71 -21.68 -2.20
N GLN A 312 8.75 -20.91 -2.69
CA GLN A 312 8.74 -20.39 -4.06
C GLN A 312 8.33 -18.93 -4.11
N GLN A 313 8.82 -18.23 -5.13
CA GLN A 313 8.40 -16.86 -5.44
C GLN A 313 7.45 -16.86 -6.63
N ILE A 314 6.40 -16.04 -6.57
CA ILE A 314 5.47 -15.77 -7.65
C ILE A 314 5.49 -14.27 -7.91
N ASN A 315 5.96 -13.87 -9.09
CA ASN A 315 5.90 -12.48 -9.51
C ASN A 315 4.48 -12.11 -9.93
N LEU A 316 3.95 -11.04 -9.36
CA LEU A 316 2.62 -10.56 -9.73
C LEU A 316 2.71 -9.67 -10.97
N PRO A 317 1.70 -9.71 -11.86
CA PRO A 317 1.72 -8.91 -13.08
C PRO A 317 1.55 -7.41 -12.80
N PRO A 318 2.02 -6.53 -13.70
CA PRO A 318 1.69 -5.12 -13.64
C PRO A 318 0.17 -4.88 -13.56
N PRO A 319 -0.31 -3.84 -12.86
CA PRO A 319 0.48 -2.75 -12.28
C PRO A 319 1.05 -3.03 -10.88
N LEU A 320 0.99 -4.27 -10.38
CA LEU A 320 1.55 -4.61 -9.07
C LEU A 320 3.08 -4.59 -9.11
N THR A 321 3.67 -4.04 -8.04
CA THR A 321 5.12 -3.94 -7.85
C THR A 321 5.65 -4.92 -6.80
N SER A 322 4.75 -5.75 -6.27
CA SER A 322 5.04 -6.77 -5.25
C SER A 322 5.08 -8.17 -5.87
N SER A 323 5.72 -9.09 -5.16
CA SER A 323 5.69 -10.52 -5.43
C SER A 323 5.19 -11.28 -4.21
N LEU A 324 4.81 -12.55 -4.40
CA LEU A 324 4.51 -13.47 -3.31
C LEU A 324 5.72 -14.37 -3.05
N VAL A 325 5.99 -14.67 -1.77
CA VAL A 325 6.85 -15.79 -1.36
C VAL A 325 6.00 -16.71 -0.51
N ILE A 326 5.90 -17.98 -0.93
CA ILE A 326 5.03 -18.99 -0.32
C ILE A 326 5.88 -20.12 0.19
N GLY A 327 5.72 -20.49 1.46
CA GLY A 327 6.32 -21.68 2.08
C GLY A 327 5.25 -22.57 2.70
N THR A 328 5.40 -23.90 2.58
CA THR A 328 4.43 -24.90 3.06
C THR A 328 4.99 -25.67 4.26
N ARG A 329 4.14 -25.87 5.29
CA ARG A 329 4.46 -26.67 6.49
C ARG A 329 4.41 -28.17 6.20
#